data_3e01c29758727301763872b316757a82
#
_entry.id   3e01c29758727301763872b316757a82
#
_cell.length_a   1.000
_cell.length_b   1.000
_cell.length_c   1.000
_cell.angle_alpha   90.00
_cell.angle_beta   90.00
_cell.angle_gamma   90.00
#
_symmetry.space_group_name_H-M   'P 1'
#
loop_
_entity.id
_entity.type
_entity.pdbx_description
1 polymer ?
#
loop_
_entity_poly.entity_id
_entity_poly.type
_entity_poly.pdbx_seq_one_letter_code
_entity_poly.pdbx_strand_id
1 'polypeptide(L)'
;MSTNAMNRLAALFVALSVLGVGAAALYRFSQQPKFQLKRVDVRGDLRHVTALSVRSALVGRLRGNYFTMRLDDTRRLFETVPWVAAASVRRVWPDRLLVTLTEHRALGVWEDGRLLSDRGELFVANPDEAEIYGRLPVFSGPFSAAKDAARRYYELSAQFAPLSLHITEVDISDRKAWSLRLVPSNHEGARPSEGLVVELGRDRAELPLTERVAQVVAAYPLVIAQIGAAPVRIDARYANGLAVSTMAKPMKSERPVRP
;
A
#
# COMPACT_ATOMS: atom_id res chain seq x y z
N MET A 1 -48.62 48.62 21.44
CA MET A 1 -48.08 47.22 21.69
C MET A 1 -48.73 46.72 22.96
N SER A 2 -49.34 45.54 22.93
CA SER A 2 -49.97 45.00 24.14
C SER A 2 -48.90 44.59 25.18
N THR A 3 -49.16 44.83 26.46
CA THR A 3 -48.27 44.45 27.58
C THR A 3 -47.79 42.99 27.51
N ASN A 4 -48.62 42.13 26.98
CA ASN A 4 -48.32 40.72 26.77
C ASN A 4 -47.24 40.49 25.67
N ALA A 5 -47.20 41.32 24.63
CA ALA A 5 -46.17 41.23 23.59
C ALA A 5 -44.82 41.72 24.11
N MET A 6 -44.83 42.73 24.95
CA MET A 6 -43.61 43.28 25.57
C MET A 6 -43.01 42.31 26.58
N ASN A 7 -43.84 41.64 27.39
CA ASN A 7 -43.40 40.63 28.32
C ASN A 7 -42.83 39.35 27.61
N ARG A 8 -43.42 38.96 26.49
CA ARG A 8 -42.89 37.84 25.67
C ARG A 8 -41.53 38.21 25.04
N LEU A 9 -41.38 39.43 24.56
CA LEU A 9 -40.07 39.90 24.03
C LEU A 9 -39.01 39.98 25.14
N ALA A 10 -39.36 40.48 26.33
CA ALA A 10 -38.47 40.53 27.48
C ALA A 10 -38.05 39.10 27.92
N ALA A 11 -39.02 38.19 28.02
CA ALA A 11 -38.74 36.78 28.34
C ALA A 11 -37.80 36.13 27.28
N LEU A 12 -38.03 36.40 26.00
CA LEU A 12 -37.16 35.89 24.91
C LEU A 12 -35.71 36.41 25.04
N PHE A 13 -35.58 37.74 25.34
CA PHE A 13 -34.25 38.33 25.55
C PHE A 13 -33.53 37.76 26.77
N VAL A 14 -34.23 37.56 27.87
CA VAL A 14 -33.66 36.90 29.07
C VAL A 14 -33.22 35.46 28.75
N ALA A 15 -34.08 34.68 28.06
CA ALA A 15 -33.74 33.33 27.66
C ALA A 15 -32.50 33.25 26.75
N LEU A 16 -32.43 34.15 25.75
CA LEU A 16 -31.26 34.25 24.86
C LEU A 16 -29.99 34.66 25.61
N SER A 17 -30.09 35.60 26.56
CA SER A 17 -28.97 36.01 27.40
C SER A 17 -28.45 34.89 28.29
N VAL A 18 -29.35 34.15 28.95
CA VAL A 18 -28.98 32.99 29.75
C VAL A 18 -28.32 31.91 28.89
N LEU A 19 -28.88 31.65 27.71
CA LEU A 19 -28.28 30.68 26.77
C LEU A 19 -26.88 31.13 26.31
N GLY A 20 -26.70 32.42 26.00
CA GLY A 20 -25.42 33.01 25.61
C GLY A 20 -24.35 32.93 26.71
N VAL A 21 -24.74 33.30 27.96
CA VAL A 21 -23.85 33.18 29.13
C VAL A 21 -23.50 31.72 29.40
N GLY A 22 -24.47 30.81 29.32
CA GLY A 22 -24.22 29.36 29.47
C GLY A 22 -23.27 28.81 28.43
N ALA A 23 -23.47 29.18 27.17
CA ALA A 23 -22.55 28.78 26.08
C ALA A 23 -21.14 29.36 26.27
N ALA A 24 -21.02 30.62 26.68
CA ALA A 24 -19.72 31.24 26.96
C ALA A 24 -19.00 30.57 28.15
N ALA A 25 -19.74 30.23 29.20
CA ALA A 25 -19.22 29.52 30.37
C ALA A 25 -18.72 28.10 29.98
N LEU A 26 -19.50 27.35 29.19
CA LEU A 26 -19.13 26.05 28.66
C LEU A 26 -17.88 26.14 27.76
N TYR A 27 -17.83 27.15 26.89
CA TYR A 27 -16.67 27.38 26.04
C TYR A 27 -15.41 27.69 26.87
N ARG A 28 -15.51 28.58 27.86
CA ARG A 28 -14.41 28.88 28.79
C ARG A 28 -13.97 27.67 29.60
N PHE A 29 -14.92 26.86 30.05
CA PHE A 29 -14.63 25.61 30.75
C PHE A 29 -13.87 24.62 29.86
N SER A 30 -14.27 24.48 28.60
CA SER A 30 -13.62 23.58 27.65
C SER A 30 -12.19 24.02 27.31
N GLN A 31 -11.83 25.29 27.48
CA GLN A 31 -10.49 25.83 27.22
C GLN A 31 -9.53 25.73 28.41
N GLN A 32 -9.98 25.16 29.54
CA GLN A 32 -9.10 25.06 30.72
C GLN A 32 -7.87 24.19 30.42
N PRO A 33 -6.67 24.54 30.96
CA PRO A 33 -5.40 23.83 30.73
C PRO A 33 -5.45 22.34 31.11
N LYS A 34 -6.34 21.93 32.00
CA LYS A 34 -6.55 20.53 32.40
C LYS A 34 -7.04 19.63 31.26
N PHE A 35 -7.66 20.21 30.21
CA PHE A 35 -8.15 19.49 29.04
C PHE A 35 -7.21 19.60 27.84
N GLN A 36 -6.04 20.22 28.00
CA GLN A 36 -4.99 20.17 26.99
C GLN A 36 -4.50 18.72 26.87
N LEU A 37 -4.31 18.26 25.63
CA LEU A 37 -3.78 16.94 25.37
C LEU A 37 -2.30 16.89 25.79
N LYS A 38 -2.01 16.03 26.75
CA LYS A 38 -0.66 15.87 27.32
C LYS A 38 0.05 14.63 26.83
N ARG A 39 -0.72 13.61 26.43
CA ARG A 39 -0.16 12.31 26.03
C ARG A 39 -0.86 11.74 24.82
N VAL A 40 -0.05 11.17 23.93
CA VAL A 40 -0.51 10.37 22.79
C VAL A 40 0.07 8.97 22.99
N ASP A 41 -0.78 8.02 23.27
CA ASP A 41 -0.42 6.62 23.42
C ASP A 41 -0.60 5.94 22.05
N VAL A 42 0.50 5.53 21.43
CA VAL A 42 0.51 4.83 20.14
C VAL A 42 0.60 3.33 20.39
N ARG A 43 -0.26 2.55 19.74
CA ARG A 43 -0.30 1.09 19.78
C ARG A 43 -0.36 0.52 18.37
N GLY A 44 0.09 -0.71 18.20
CA GLY A 44 0.09 -1.47 16.94
C GLY A 44 1.22 -2.48 16.93
N ASP A 45 1.20 -3.42 15.99
CA ASP A 45 2.34 -4.28 15.66
C ASP A 45 3.19 -3.50 14.65
N LEU A 46 4.13 -2.69 15.17
CA LEU A 46 4.92 -1.73 14.42
C LEU A 46 6.35 -2.25 14.27
N ARG A 47 6.80 -2.38 13.01
CA ARG A 47 8.16 -2.84 12.67
C ARG A 47 9.01 -1.71 12.10
N HIS A 48 8.39 -0.87 11.26
CA HIS A 48 9.05 0.24 10.54
C HIS A 48 8.65 1.59 11.11
N VAL A 49 7.44 1.71 11.69
CA VAL A 49 7.00 2.97 12.31
C VAL A 49 7.69 3.16 13.65
N THR A 50 8.55 4.17 13.74
CA THR A 50 9.27 4.53 14.97
C THR A 50 8.59 5.67 15.70
N ALA A 51 8.85 5.79 17.00
CA ALA A 51 8.39 6.95 17.78
C ALA A 51 8.91 8.28 17.21
N LEU A 52 10.09 8.27 16.58
CA LEU A 52 10.68 9.44 15.95
C LEU A 52 9.91 9.84 14.68
N SER A 53 9.57 8.89 13.78
CA SER A 53 8.81 9.16 12.56
C SER A 53 7.42 9.68 12.88
N VAL A 54 6.74 9.09 13.87
CA VAL A 54 5.45 9.60 14.37
C VAL A 54 5.59 11.01 14.92
N ARG A 55 6.58 11.25 15.78
CA ARG A 55 6.79 12.57 16.40
C ARG A 55 7.08 13.65 15.37
N SER A 56 7.96 13.38 14.40
CA SER A 56 8.32 14.34 13.35
C SER A 56 7.11 14.72 12.49
N ALA A 57 6.24 13.77 12.17
CA ALA A 57 5.03 14.02 11.40
C ALA A 57 3.97 14.84 12.16
N LEU A 58 3.96 14.77 13.50
CA LEU A 58 2.92 15.37 14.34
C LEU A 58 3.31 16.73 14.95
N VAL A 59 4.60 17.02 15.08
CA VAL A 59 5.08 18.26 15.71
C VAL A 59 4.49 19.49 15.03
N GLY A 60 3.82 20.34 15.82
CA GLY A 60 3.19 21.60 15.36
C GLY A 60 1.90 21.42 14.53
N ARG A 61 1.49 20.17 14.23
CA ARG A 61 0.33 19.89 13.39
C ARG A 61 -0.90 19.44 14.18
N LEU A 62 -0.73 18.91 15.40
CA LEU A 62 -1.84 18.60 16.30
C LEU A 62 -2.42 19.89 16.87
N ARG A 63 -3.71 20.14 16.60
CA ARG A 63 -4.43 21.33 17.05
C ARG A 63 -5.67 20.97 17.83
N GLY A 64 -5.96 21.79 18.87
CA GLY A 64 -7.13 21.62 19.72
C GLY A 64 -6.81 20.96 21.05
N ASN A 65 -7.84 20.79 21.86
CA ASN A 65 -7.80 20.12 23.17
C ASN A 65 -8.68 18.88 23.16
N TYR A 66 -8.88 18.25 24.32
CA TYR A 66 -9.71 17.05 24.46
C TYR A 66 -11.09 17.19 23.82
N PHE A 67 -11.75 18.36 23.88
CA PHE A 67 -13.09 18.59 23.36
C PHE A 67 -13.10 19.09 21.91
N THR A 68 -12.16 19.95 21.55
CA THR A 68 -12.18 20.68 20.28
C THR A 68 -11.38 20.03 19.15
N MET A 69 -10.51 19.05 19.48
CA MET A 69 -9.74 18.32 18.48
C MET A 69 -10.65 17.53 17.54
N ARG A 70 -10.40 17.64 16.25
CA ARG A 70 -11.10 16.85 15.23
C ARG A 70 -10.35 15.53 15.03
N LEU A 71 -10.96 14.43 15.45
CA LEU A 71 -10.32 13.10 15.41
C LEU A 71 -10.05 12.63 13.98
N ASP A 72 -10.93 12.98 13.02
CA ASP A 72 -10.73 12.62 11.61
C ASP A 72 -9.51 13.31 10.99
N ASP A 73 -9.29 14.60 11.31
CA ASP A 73 -8.11 15.31 10.84
C ASP A 73 -6.84 14.75 11.50
N THR A 74 -6.93 14.40 12.78
CA THR A 74 -5.85 13.74 13.51
C THR A 74 -5.55 12.36 12.91
N ARG A 75 -6.56 11.56 12.61
CA ARG A 75 -6.41 10.25 11.96
C ARG A 75 -5.66 10.39 10.62
N ARG A 76 -6.13 11.29 9.74
CA ARG A 76 -5.48 11.56 8.44
C ARG A 76 -4.02 11.99 8.62
N LEU A 77 -3.73 12.75 9.68
CA LEU A 77 -2.36 13.17 9.96
C LEU A 77 -1.47 11.97 10.31
N PHE A 78 -1.95 11.01 11.08
CA PHE A 78 -1.20 9.77 11.34
C PHE A 78 -1.02 8.93 10.07
N GLU A 79 -2.00 8.92 9.18
CA GLU A 79 -1.95 8.22 7.88
C GLU A 79 -0.97 8.86 6.88
N THR A 80 -0.40 10.06 7.18
CA THR A 80 0.72 10.63 6.40
C THR A 80 2.09 10.12 6.82
N VAL A 81 2.18 9.37 7.92
CA VAL A 81 3.46 8.78 8.37
C VAL A 81 3.82 7.63 7.43
N PRO A 82 5.04 7.56 6.92
CA PRO A 82 5.49 6.42 6.12
C PRO A 82 5.18 5.08 6.83
N TRP A 83 4.86 4.06 6.06
CA TRP A 83 4.46 2.74 6.54
C TRP A 83 3.07 2.66 7.20
N VAL A 84 2.40 3.74 7.54
CA VAL A 84 1.07 3.66 8.14
C VAL A 84 0.00 3.44 7.08
N ALA A 85 -0.62 2.27 7.09
CA ALA A 85 -1.74 1.90 6.23
C ALA A 85 -3.08 2.45 6.73
N ALA A 86 -3.26 2.46 8.05
CA ALA A 86 -4.47 2.96 8.67
C ALA A 86 -4.21 3.41 10.11
N ALA A 87 -4.95 4.41 10.56
CA ALA A 87 -4.94 4.88 11.93
C ALA A 87 -6.34 4.91 12.52
N SER A 88 -6.47 4.49 13.78
CA SER A 88 -7.68 4.68 14.58
C SER A 88 -7.35 5.56 15.77
N VAL A 89 -8.08 6.66 15.94
CA VAL A 89 -7.83 7.64 16.98
C VAL A 89 -9.03 7.75 17.90
N ARG A 90 -8.82 7.61 19.21
CA ARG A 90 -9.86 7.79 20.22
C ARG A 90 -9.37 8.61 21.40
N ARG A 91 -10.29 9.35 22.00
CA ARG A 91 -10.02 10.09 23.23
C ARG A 91 -10.01 9.18 24.44
N VAL A 92 -9.08 9.41 25.35
CA VAL A 92 -9.03 8.78 26.66
C VAL A 92 -9.02 9.90 27.71
N TRP A 93 -10.06 9.91 28.54
CA TRP A 93 -10.24 10.93 29.56
C TRP A 93 -9.07 10.96 30.55
N PRO A 94 -8.63 12.14 31.03
CA PRO A 94 -9.13 13.50 30.68
C PRO A 94 -8.29 14.21 29.60
N ASP A 95 -7.09 13.76 29.26
CA ASP A 95 -6.06 14.54 28.55
C ASP A 95 -5.24 13.70 27.58
N ARG A 96 -5.71 12.50 27.19
CA ARG A 96 -4.97 11.55 26.36
C ARG A 96 -5.67 11.21 25.04
N LEU A 97 -4.85 10.88 24.07
CA LEU A 97 -5.29 10.18 22.84
C LEU A 97 -4.73 8.77 22.85
N LEU A 98 -5.54 7.81 22.48
CA LEU A 98 -5.08 6.48 22.09
C LEU A 98 -5.17 6.37 20.57
N VAL A 99 -4.04 6.06 19.96
CA VAL A 99 -3.91 5.89 18.52
C VAL A 99 -3.47 4.46 18.27
N THR A 100 -4.27 3.73 17.49
CA THR A 100 -3.92 2.39 17.02
C THR A 100 -3.53 2.50 15.56
N LEU A 101 -2.29 2.12 15.23
CA LEU A 101 -1.74 2.14 13.89
C LEU A 101 -1.68 0.73 13.31
N THR A 102 -1.94 0.63 12.02
CA THR A 102 -1.71 -0.58 11.22
C THR A 102 -0.68 -0.24 10.16
N GLU A 103 0.38 -1.04 10.06
CA GLU A 103 1.40 -0.87 9.03
C GLU A 103 1.03 -1.54 7.71
N HIS A 104 1.54 -0.98 6.61
CA HIS A 104 1.61 -1.66 5.33
C HIS A 104 2.56 -2.85 5.40
N ARG A 105 2.21 -3.92 4.72
CA ARG A 105 3.12 -5.02 4.42
C ARG A 105 3.59 -4.87 3.00
N ALA A 106 4.88 -4.61 2.80
CA ALA A 106 5.45 -4.48 1.48
C ALA A 106 5.45 -5.85 0.78
N LEU A 107 4.90 -5.89 -0.43
CA LEU A 107 4.92 -7.03 -1.34
C LEU A 107 6.04 -6.89 -2.36
N GLY A 108 6.34 -5.69 -2.78
CA GLY A 108 7.34 -5.39 -3.80
C GLY A 108 7.59 -3.90 -3.98
N VAL A 109 8.48 -3.59 -4.91
CA VAL A 109 8.82 -2.22 -5.29
C VAL A 109 8.18 -1.93 -6.64
N TRP A 110 7.50 -0.79 -6.77
CA TRP A 110 6.97 -0.32 -8.04
C TRP A 110 8.06 0.41 -8.83
N GLU A 111 7.98 0.42 -10.17
CA GLU A 111 9.00 1.01 -11.07
C GLU A 111 9.35 2.47 -10.78
N ASP A 112 8.49 3.22 -10.12
CA ASP A 112 8.71 4.62 -9.71
C ASP A 112 9.33 4.76 -8.31
N GLY A 113 9.72 3.66 -7.68
CA GLY A 113 10.34 3.62 -6.36
C GLY A 113 9.37 3.58 -5.18
N ARG A 114 8.05 3.64 -5.41
CA ARG A 114 7.07 3.39 -4.35
C ARG A 114 7.03 1.90 -3.99
N LEU A 115 6.57 1.61 -2.78
CA LEU A 115 6.29 0.24 -2.37
C LEU A 115 4.86 -0.15 -2.72
N LEU A 116 4.70 -1.39 -3.17
CA LEU A 116 3.40 -2.05 -3.33
C LEU A 116 3.09 -2.86 -2.09
N SER A 117 1.93 -2.62 -1.47
CA SER A 117 1.48 -3.42 -0.34
C SER A 117 0.83 -4.73 -0.79
N ASP A 118 0.71 -5.68 0.14
CA ASP A 118 -0.04 -6.93 -0.03
C ASP A 118 -1.53 -6.72 -0.35
N ARG A 119 -2.05 -5.52 -0.09
CA ARG A 119 -3.43 -5.09 -0.42
C ARG A 119 -3.54 -4.40 -1.77
N GLY A 120 -2.42 -4.22 -2.48
CA GLY A 120 -2.38 -3.55 -3.77
C GLY A 120 -2.43 -2.02 -3.69
N GLU A 121 -2.02 -1.45 -2.55
CA GLU A 121 -1.90 -0.02 -2.34
C GLU A 121 -0.46 0.41 -2.57
N LEU A 122 -0.26 1.49 -3.32
CA LEU A 122 1.06 2.09 -3.51
C LEU A 122 1.31 3.14 -2.44
N PHE A 123 2.41 3.02 -1.70
CA PHE A 123 2.77 3.93 -0.64
C PHE A 123 4.25 4.34 -0.72
N VAL A 124 4.56 5.49 -0.13
CA VAL A 124 5.92 6.04 -0.12
C VAL A 124 6.61 5.66 1.19
N ALA A 125 7.65 4.86 1.07
CA ALA A 125 8.56 4.54 2.17
C ALA A 125 9.92 4.15 1.56
N ASN A 126 10.95 3.99 2.41
CA ASN A 126 12.27 3.57 1.94
C ASN A 126 12.26 2.07 1.59
N PRO A 127 12.54 1.69 0.32
CA PRO A 127 12.62 0.28 -0.07
C PRO A 127 13.68 -0.51 0.69
N ASP A 128 14.82 0.11 1.05
CA ASP A 128 15.89 -0.57 1.78
C ASP A 128 15.42 -1.06 3.16
N GLU A 129 14.48 -0.36 3.80
CA GLU A 129 13.88 -0.79 5.06
C GLU A 129 13.04 -2.06 4.88
N ALA A 130 12.37 -2.20 3.75
CA ALA A 130 11.57 -3.38 3.42
C ALA A 130 12.44 -4.59 3.05
N GLU A 131 13.57 -4.36 2.37
CA GLU A 131 14.49 -5.39 1.89
C GLU A 131 15.38 -6.01 3.00
N ILE A 132 15.36 -5.46 4.22
CA ILE A 132 16.03 -6.08 5.39
C ILE A 132 15.57 -7.53 5.60
N TYR A 133 14.35 -7.87 5.20
CA TYR A 133 13.77 -9.21 5.33
C TYR A 133 13.89 -10.07 4.06
N GLY A 134 14.57 -9.59 3.03
CA GLY A 134 14.77 -10.24 1.74
C GLY A 134 14.49 -9.33 0.56
N ARG A 135 15.06 -9.65 -0.60
CA ARG A 135 14.81 -8.88 -1.81
C ARG A 135 13.35 -8.92 -2.21
N LEU A 136 12.80 -7.76 -2.49
CA LEU A 136 11.43 -7.62 -2.97
C LEU A 136 11.36 -7.74 -4.50
N PRO A 137 10.30 -8.34 -5.05
CA PRO A 137 10.05 -8.30 -6.49
C PRO A 137 9.78 -6.89 -6.96
N VAL A 138 10.15 -6.60 -8.21
CA VAL A 138 9.88 -5.34 -8.87
C VAL A 138 8.60 -5.47 -9.70
N PHE A 139 7.73 -4.48 -9.58
CA PHE A 139 6.50 -4.39 -10.35
C PHE A 139 6.54 -3.18 -11.27
N SER A 140 6.09 -3.35 -12.51
CA SER A 140 5.99 -2.26 -13.48
C SER A 140 4.64 -2.28 -14.18
N GLY A 141 4.18 -1.09 -14.58
CA GLY A 141 2.94 -0.91 -15.32
C GLY A 141 2.07 0.25 -14.84
N PRO A 142 0.84 0.37 -15.36
CA PRO A 142 -0.07 1.43 -14.96
C PRO A 142 -0.50 1.26 -13.50
N PHE A 143 -0.61 2.37 -12.76
CA PHE A 143 -0.98 2.33 -11.33
C PHE A 143 -2.33 1.65 -11.05
N SER A 144 -3.24 1.68 -12.02
CA SER A 144 -4.51 0.97 -11.93
C SER A 144 -4.37 -0.55 -11.87
N ALA A 145 -3.21 -1.10 -12.25
CA ALA A 145 -2.93 -2.54 -12.19
C ALA A 145 -2.38 -2.99 -10.83
N ALA A 146 -1.99 -2.08 -9.94
CA ALA A 146 -1.34 -2.40 -8.67
C ALA A 146 -2.14 -3.41 -7.82
N LYS A 147 -3.46 -3.21 -7.73
CA LYS A 147 -4.34 -4.12 -6.97
C LYS A 147 -4.43 -5.51 -7.58
N ASP A 148 -4.50 -5.59 -8.91
CA ASP A 148 -4.50 -6.88 -9.61
C ASP A 148 -3.13 -7.55 -9.52
N ALA A 149 -2.04 -6.78 -9.61
CA ALA A 149 -0.68 -7.26 -9.45
C ALA A 149 -0.48 -7.94 -8.10
N ALA A 150 -0.86 -7.26 -7.00
CA ALA A 150 -0.73 -7.80 -5.66
C ALA A 150 -1.54 -9.09 -5.46
N ARG A 151 -2.80 -9.12 -5.92
CA ARG A 151 -3.67 -10.28 -5.80
C ARG A 151 -3.11 -11.49 -6.54
N ARG A 152 -2.68 -11.30 -7.80
CA ARG A 152 -2.23 -12.40 -8.66
C ARG A 152 -0.81 -12.87 -8.36
N TYR A 153 0.03 -12.01 -7.81
CA TYR A 153 1.41 -12.37 -7.50
C TYR A 153 1.52 -13.63 -6.64
N TYR A 154 0.70 -13.74 -5.59
CA TYR A 154 0.70 -14.92 -4.72
C TYR A 154 0.22 -16.18 -5.45
N GLU A 155 -0.83 -16.05 -6.27
CA GLU A 155 -1.37 -17.17 -7.06
C GLU A 155 -0.33 -17.69 -8.05
N LEU A 156 0.31 -16.78 -8.78
CA LEU A 156 1.31 -17.13 -9.79
C LEU A 156 2.59 -17.66 -9.15
N SER A 157 3.07 -17.04 -8.06
CA SER A 157 4.26 -17.49 -7.34
C SER A 157 4.09 -18.91 -6.79
N ALA A 158 2.92 -19.24 -6.24
CA ALA A 158 2.66 -20.57 -5.73
C ALA A 158 2.76 -21.67 -6.81
N GLN A 159 2.38 -21.33 -8.06
CA GLN A 159 2.46 -22.28 -9.18
C GLN A 159 3.90 -22.57 -9.63
N PHE A 160 4.82 -21.59 -9.50
CA PHE A 160 6.24 -21.79 -9.86
C PHE A 160 7.07 -22.42 -8.74
N ALA A 161 6.56 -22.49 -7.52
CA ALA A 161 7.26 -23.07 -6.37
C ALA A 161 7.78 -24.52 -6.60
N PRO A 162 7.02 -25.44 -7.27
CA PRO A 162 7.51 -26.81 -7.54
C PRO A 162 8.75 -26.85 -8.43
N LEU A 163 8.99 -25.81 -9.24
CA LEU A 163 10.17 -25.69 -10.09
C LEU A 163 11.36 -25.04 -9.38
N SER A 164 11.20 -24.69 -8.10
CA SER A 164 12.19 -23.89 -7.36
C SER A 164 12.54 -22.56 -8.07
N LEU A 165 11.54 -21.97 -8.72
CA LEU A 165 11.63 -20.66 -9.36
C LEU A 165 10.81 -19.66 -8.56
N HIS A 166 11.36 -18.46 -8.35
CA HIS A 166 10.63 -17.35 -7.75
C HIS A 166 10.57 -16.14 -8.69
N ILE A 167 9.48 -15.42 -8.60
CA ILE A 167 9.23 -14.25 -9.44
C ILE A 167 10.00 -13.07 -8.87
N THR A 168 10.89 -12.47 -9.67
CA THR A 168 11.66 -11.26 -9.32
C THR A 168 11.13 -10.00 -9.97
N GLU A 169 10.46 -10.14 -11.12
CA GLU A 169 9.82 -9.00 -11.79
C GLU A 169 8.43 -9.39 -12.31
N VAL A 170 7.51 -8.45 -12.23
CA VAL A 170 6.17 -8.52 -12.83
C VAL A 170 5.96 -7.27 -13.66
N ASP A 171 5.86 -7.42 -14.97
CA ASP A 171 5.56 -6.33 -15.89
C ASP A 171 4.15 -6.45 -16.43
N ILE A 172 3.37 -5.37 -16.30
CA ILE A 172 2.00 -5.29 -16.79
C ILE A 172 1.91 -4.11 -17.76
N SER A 173 1.80 -4.42 -19.04
CA SER A 173 1.70 -3.37 -20.05
C SER A 173 0.39 -2.56 -19.93
N ASP A 174 0.33 -1.37 -20.57
CA ASP A 174 -0.89 -0.55 -20.67
C ASP A 174 -2.07 -1.32 -21.26
N ARG A 175 -1.80 -2.36 -22.06
CA ARG A 175 -2.81 -3.24 -22.64
C ARG A 175 -3.16 -4.44 -21.76
N LYS A 176 -2.73 -4.41 -20.50
CA LYS A 176 -2.93 -5.47 -19.48
C LYS A 176 -2.33 -6.82 -19.91
N ALA A 177 -1.22 -6.82 -20.65
CA ALA A 177 -0.46 -8.03 -20.91
C ALA A 177 0.60 -8.22 -19.81
N TRP A 178 0.72 -9.44 -19.31
CA TRP A 178 1.59 -9.83 -18.21
C TRP A 178 2.85 -10.48 -18.73
N SER A 179 3.97 -10.10 -18.17
CA SER A 179 5.26 -10.74 -18.32
C SER A 179 5.89 -10.93 -16.94
N LEU A 180 6.50 -12.09 -16.74
CA LEU A 180 7.15 -12.43 -15.47
C LEU A 180 8.62 -12.70 -15.72
N ARG A 181 9.48 -12.32 -14.78
CA ARG A 181 10.86 -12.79 -14.72
C ARG A 181 11.02 -13.67 -13.50
N LEU A 182 11.62 -14.84 -13.71
CA LEU A 182 11.83 -15.84 -12.67
C LEU A 182 13.31 -16.19 -12.57
N VAL A 183 13.77 -16.40 -11.35
CA VAL A 183 15.13 -16.87 -11.08
C VAL A 183 15.07 -18.12 -10.18
N PRO A 184 16.07 -19.01 -10.24
CA PRO A 184 16.14 -20.15 -9.34
C PRO A 184 16.29 -19.69 -7.87
N SER A 185 15.60 -20.37 -6.96
CA SER A 185 15.60 -20.05 -5.53
C SER A 185 16.96 -20.21 -4.85
N ASN A 186 17.88 -20.94 -5.46
CA ASN A 186 19.25 -21.15 -4.96
C ASN A 186 20.26 -20.10 -5.47
N HIS A 187 19.84 -19.11 -6.26
CA HIS A 187 20.68 -18.04 -6.76
C HIS A 187 20.48 -16.76 -5.93
N GLU A 188 20.95 -16.77 -4.69
CA GLU A 188 21.12 -15.54 -3.91
C GLU A 188 22.17 -14.66 -4.57
N GLY A 189 21.72 -13.60 -5.28
CA GLY A 189 22.60 -12.66 -5.97
C GLY A 189 22.46 -12.60 -7.49
N ALA A 190 21.55 -13.36 -8.09
CA ALA A 190 21.24 -13.21 -9.52
C ALA A 190 20.86 -11.75 -9.82
N ARG A 191 21.48 -11.19 -10.88
CA ARG A 191 21.13 -9.84 -11.32
C ARG A 191 19.67 -9.82 -11.79
N PRO A 192 18.93 -8.73 -11.60
CA PRO A 192 17.55 -8.63 -12.09
C PRO A 192 17.42 -8.90 -13.60
N SER A 193 18.48 -8.71 -14.36
CA SER A 193 18.52 -8.99 -15.80
C SER A 193 18.71 -10.48 -16.16
N GLU A 194 19.08 -11.32 -15.19
CA GLU A 194 19.31 -12.75 -15.38
C GLU A 194 18.06 -13.51 -14.96
N GLY A 195 17.67 -14.53 -15.70
CA GLY A 195 16.53 -15.39 -15.37
C GLY A 195 15.62 -15.67 -16.56
N LEU A 196 14.64 -16.51 -16.32
CA LEU A 196 13.62 -16.91 -17.29
C LEU A 196 12.57 -15.81 -17.42
N VAL A 197 12.35 -15.31 -18.63
CA VAL A 197 11.23 -14.44 -18.96
C VAL A 197 10.05 -15.27 -19.46
N VAL A 198 8.89 -15.12 -18.85
CA VAL A 198 7.64 -15.78 -19.24
C VAL A 198 6.63 -14.74 -19.69
N GLU A 199 6.31 -14.75 -20.98
CA GLU A 199 5.29 -13.90 -21.59
C GLU A 199 3.92 -14.57 -21.48
N LEU A 200 3.09 -14.07 -20.59
CA LEU A 200 1.74 -14.61 -20.39
C LEU A 200 0.68 -13.93 -21.25
N GLY A 201 0.92 -12.66 -21.65
CA GLY A 201 -0.08 -11.86 -22.36
C GLY A 201 -1.26 -11.44 -21.49
N ARG A 202 -2.39 -11.09 -22.12
CA ARG A 202 -3.58 -10.61 -21.42
C ARG A 202 -4.34 -11.74 -20.75
N ASP A 203 -4.89 -11.48 -19.57
CA ASP A 203 -5.84 -12.38 -18.93
C ASP A 203 -7.13 -12.45 -19.75
N ARG A 204 -7.59 -13.63 -20.10
CA ARG A 204 -8.80 -13.89 -20.87
C ARG A 204 -9.59 -14.99 -20.20
N ALA A 205 -10.92 -14.91 -20.29
CA ALA A 205 -11.80 -15.92 -19.71
C ALA A 205 -11.58 -17.33 -20.32
N GLU A 206 -11.29 -17.38 -21.62
CA GLU A 206 -11.07 -18.63 -22.35
C GLU A 206 -9.70 -19.25 -22.08
N LEU A 207 -8.75 -18.45 -21.63
CA LEU A 207 -7.39 -18.88 -21.30
C LEU A 207 -6.81 -17.99 -20.19
N PRO A 208 -7.13 -18.28 -18.91
CA PRO A 208 -6.68 -17.53 -17.76
C PRO A 208 -5.16 -17.56 -17.61
N LEU A 209 -4.59 -16.55 -16.90
CA LEU A 209 -3.16 -16.52 -16.61
C LEU A 209 -2.69 -17.75 -15.85
N THR A 210 -3.48 -18.21 -14.88
CA THR A 210 -3.19 -19.37 -14.06
C THR A 210 -3.06 -20.66 -14.89
N GLU A 211 -3.90 -20.83 -15.91
CA GLU A 211 -3.82 -21.97 -16.80
C GLU A 211 -2.58 -21.94 -17.70
N ARG A 212 -2.21 -20.75 -18.20
CA ARG A 212 -0.95 -20.59 -18.95
C ARG A 212 0.26 -20.86 -18.11
N VAL A 213 0.27 -20.41 -16.85
CA VAL A 213 1.35 -20.72 -15.94
C VAL A 213 1.40 -22.22 -15.67
N ALA A 214 0.26 -22.90 -15.47
CA ALA A 214 0.23 -24.34 -15.31
C ALA A 214 0.81 -25.07 -16.54
N GLN A 215 0.51 -24.62 -17.75
CA GLN A 215 1.12 -25.15 -18.99
C GLN A 215 2.65 -24.95 -19.01
N VAL A 216 3.14 -23.75 -18.63
CA VAL A 216 4.58 -23.47 -18.52
C VAL A 216 5.22 -24.39 -17.50
N VAL A 217 4.63 -24.54 -16.31
CA VAL A 217 5.14 -25.38 -15.23
C VAL A 217 5.24 -26.84 -15.65
N ALA A 218 4.19 -27.36 -16.32
CA ALA A 218 4.19 -28.74 -16.82
C ALA A 218 5.22 -28.98 -17.93
N ALA A 219 5.41 -27.99 -18.82
CA ALA A 219 6.33 -28.12 -19.95
C ALA A 219 7.80 -27.89 -19.57
N TYR A 220 8.10 -27.12 -18.54
CA TYR A 220 9.43 -26.63 -18.19
C TYR A 220 10.47 -27.78 -18.02
N PRO A 221 10.19 -28.87 -17.28
CA PRO A 221 11.14 -29.98 -17.17
C PRO A 221 11.41 -30.67 -18.52
N LEU A 222 10.38 -30.83 -19.35
CA LEU A 222 10.49 -31.43 -20.68
C LEU A 222 11.34 -30.56 -21.62
N VAL A 223 11.16 -29.24 -21.54
CA VAL A 223 11.95 -28.27 -22.31
C VAL A 223 13.43 -28.37 -21.95
N ILE A 224 13.76 -28.41 -20.65
CA ILE A 224 15.14 -28.58 -20.20
C ILE A 224 15.73 -29.89 -20.68
N ALA A 225 14.99 -31.01 -20.57
CA ALA A 225 15.44 -32.31 -21.00
C ALA A 225 15.71 -32.39 -22.51
N GLN A 226 14.90 -31.67 -23.32
CA GLN A 226 15.05 -31.68 -24.77
C GLN A 226 16.15 -30.74 -25.26
N ILE A 227 16.32 -29.56 -24.62
CA ILE A 227 17.26 -28.52 -25.04
C ILE A 227 18.63 -28.72 -24.39
N GLY A 228 18.68 -29.39 -23.22
CA GLY A 228 19.93 -29.59 -22.45
C GLY A 228 20.36 -28.35 -21.65
N ALA A 229 19.55 -27.27 -21.64
CA ALA A 229 19.84 -26.03 -20.93
C ALA A 229 18.53 -25.37 -20.47
N ALA A 230 18.62 -24.52 -19.45
CA ALA A 230 17.47 -23.70 -19.01
C ALA A 230 17.10 -22.69 -20.11
N PRO A 231 15.81 -22.56 -20.46
CA PRO A 231 15.37 -21.54 -21.41
C PRO A 231 15.53 -20.14 -20.81
N VAL A 232 15.81 -19.16 -21.69
CA VAL A 232 15.87 -17.74 -21.30
C VAL A 232 14.51 -17.06 -21.43
N ARG A 233 13.68 -17.57 -22.35
CA ARG A 233 12.33 -17.00 -22.58
C ARG A 233 11.34 -18.09 -22.97
N ILE A 234 10.14 -18.01 -22.42
CA ILE A 234 8.98 -18.80 -22.79
C ILE A 234 7.83 -17.85 -23.11
N ASP A 235 7.28 -17.98 -24.33
CA ASP A 235 6.08 -17.24 -24.74
C ASP A 235 4.88 -18.19 -24.65
N ALA A 236 4.01 -17.92 -23.68
CA ALA A 236 2.81 -18.67 -23.37
C ALA A 236 1.51 -17.95 -23.84
N ARG A 237 1.60 -17.04 -24.78
CA ARG A 237 0.44 -16.28 -25.30
C ARG A 237 -0.42 -17.10 -26.26
N TYR A 238 0.10 -18.21 -26.74
CA TYR A 238 -0.58 -19.08 -27.69
C TYR A 238 -1.45 -20.12 -26.97
N ALA A 239 -2.67 -20.36 -27.49
CA ALA A 239 -3.58 -21.30 -26.86
C ALA A 239 -3.11 -22.76 -26.93
N ASN A 240 -2.38 -23.13 -28.00
CA ASN A 240 -2.07 -24.53 -28.32
C ASN A 240 -0.57 -24.87 -28.22
N GLY A 241 0.23 -24.04 -27.51
CA GLY A 241 1.66 -24.32 -27.40
C GLY A 241 2.48 -23.20 -26.78
N LEU A 242 3.73 -23.51 -26.54
CA LEU A 242 4.72 -22.60 -25.99
C LEU A 242 5.82 -22.36 -27.02
N ALA A 243 6.23 -21.11 -27.20
CA ALA A 243 7.44 -20.80 -27.97
C ALA A 243 8.60 -20.59 -26.96
N VAL A 244 9.69 -21.32 -27.18
CA VAL A 244 10.85 -21.33 -26.26
C VAL A 244 12.08 -20.77 -26.97
N SER A 245 12.84 -19.92 -26.26
CA SER A 245 14.11 -19.37 -26.74
C SER A 245 15.22 -19.61 -25.71
N THR A 246 16.36 -20.07 -26.21
CA THR A 246 17.59 -20.23 -25.43
C THR A 246 18.57 -19.08 -25.59
N MET A 247 18.31 -18.16 -26.53
CA MET A 247 19.10 -16.96 -26.73
C MET A 247 18.38 -15.76 -26.13
N ALA A 248 19.11 -14.96 -25.35
CA ALA A 248 18.62 -13.67 -24.91
C ALA A 248 18.41 -12.76 -26.14
N LYS A 249 17.15 -12.50 -26.49
CA LYS A 249 16.85 -11.44 -27.45
C LYS A 249 17.22 -10.12 -26.78
N PRO A 250 18.04 -9.24 -27.41
CA PRO A 250 18.33 -7.96 -26.81
C PRO A 250 17.02 -7.26 -26.50
N MET A 251 16.81 -6.98 -25.22
CA MET A 251 15.67 -6.17 -24.80
C MET A 251 15.79 -4.82 -25.50
N LYS A 252 14.73 -4.42 -26.15
CA LYS A 252 14.59 -3.07 -26.66
C LYS A 252 14.48 -2.14 -25.43
N SER A 253 15.65 -1.88 -24.80
CA SER A 253 15.77 -0.82 -23.82
C SER A 253 15.64 0.46 -24.60
N GLU A 254 14.66 1.24 -24.27
CA GLU A 254 14.71 2.69 -24.33
C GLU A 254 13.29 3.23 -24.31
N ARG A 255 12.77 3.41 -23.10
CA ARG A 255 11.96 4.60 -22.91
C ARG A 255 12.92 5.69 -22.44
N PRO A 256 13.12 6.76 -23.20
CA PRO A 256 13.88 7.89 -22.70
C PRO A 256 13.14 8.45 -21.50
N VAL A 257 13.87 8.60 -20.40
CA VAL A 257 13.45 9.43 -19.26
C VAL A 257 13.18 10.81 -19.85
N ARG A 258 11.92 11.20 -19.92
CA ARG A 258 11.56 12.58 -20.26
C ARG A 258 11.92 13.45 -19.05
N PRO A 259 12.57 14.59 -19.31
CA PRO A 259 12.99 15.55 -18.29
C PRO A 259 11.79 16.13 -17.52
#